data_d76ff40bd5e30f56f0d13509efa0ac24
#
_entry.id   d76ff40bd5e30f56f0d13509efa0ac24
#
_cell.length_a   1.000
_cell.length_b   1.000
_cell.length_c   1.000
_cell.angle_alpha   90.00
_cell.angle_beta   90.00
_cell.angle_gamma   90.00
#
_symmetry.space_group_name_H-M   'P 1'
#
loop_
_entity.id
_entity.type
_entity.pdbx_description
1 polymer ?
#
loop_
_entity_poly.entity_id
_entity_poly.type
_entity_poly.pdbx_seq_one_letter_code
_entity_poly.pdbx_strand_id
1 'polypeptide(L)'
;AVNIPEMLDDIVWCKRHGVNTVVIADAPGHARFLDLADEYGLYVIDCASNLYGPGVARDEAIEAALRRDRAHPSVIAWAIGDEEDEVRAAHALDPTRPEYSQARFPDLRKVRGEELHYAPVTVAPSYSGVTVRNHMTFTSTSDLEFLCRVVEEGHETWEYSASLDVAPGETGFLEVPWPSSGVREVSVRLSYSTG
;
A
#
# COMPACT_ATOMS: atom_id res chain seq x y z
N ALA A 1 20.03 -11.65 11.44
CA ALA A 1 20.02 -12.35 10.14
C ALA A 1 18.68 -12.06 9.49
N VAL A 2 18.70 -11.58 8.26
CA VAL A 2 17.48 -11.26 7.51
C VAL A 2 16.83 -12.57 7.08
N ASN A 3 15.53 -12.71 7.39
CA ASN A 3 14.79 -13.93 7.13
C ASN A 3 13.94 -13.76 5.84
N ILE A 4 14.29 -14.47 4.78
CA ILE A 4 13.59 -14.39 3.49
C ILE A 4 12.09 -14.75 3.58
N PRO A 5 11.68 -15.79 4.32
CA PRO A 5 10.26 -16.05 4.56
C PRO A 5 9.50 -14.86 5.15
N GLU A 6 10.08 -14.14 6.12
CA GLU A 6 9.45 -12.95 6.72
C GLU A 6 9.27 -11.82 5.68
N MET A 7 10.25 -11.60 4.82
CA MET A 7 10.12 -10.61 3.73
C MET A 7 8.97 -10.95 2.78
N LEU A 8 8.82 -12.21 2.43
CA LEU A 8 7.73 -12.66 1.58
C LEU A 8 6.38 -12.49 2.27
N ASP A 9 6.30 -12.85 3.55
CA ASP A 9 5.09 -12.68 4.34
C ASP A 9 4.69 -11.21 4.44
N ASP A 10 5.65 -10.29 4.63
CA ASP A 10 5.42 -8.85 4.63
C ASP A 10 4.87 -8.35 3.29
N ILE A 11 5.45 -8.78 2.17
CA ILE A 11 4.97 -8.41 0.82
C ILE A 11 3.56 -8.95 0.58
N VAL A 12 3.32 -10.21 0.90
CA VAL A 12 1.99 -10.83 0.77
C VAL A 12 0.97 -10.13 1.66
N TRP A 13 1.36 -9.75 2.88
CA TRP A 13 0.52 -8.96 3.77
C TRP A 13 0.17 -7.61 3.15
N CYS A 14 1.16 -6.86 2.64
CA CYS A 14 0.95 -5.60 1.93
C CYS A 14 -0.07 -5.75 0.79
N LYS A 15 0.13 -6.74 -0.07
CA LYS A 15 -0.77 -7.00 -1.21
C LYS A 15 -2.20 -7.31 -0.77
N ARG A 16 -2.37 -8.14 0.26
CA ARG A 16 -3.70 -8.50 0.80
C ARG A 16 -4.43 -7.32 1.44
N HIS A 17 -3.69 -6.31 1.94
CA HIS A 17 -4.26 -5.12 2.57
C HIS A 17 -4.33 -3.91 1.63
N GLY A 18 -4.14 -4.13 0.31
CA GLY A 18 -4.23 -3.06 -0.68
C GLY A 18 -3.08 -2.06 -0.64
N VAL A 19 -1.99 -2.36 0.07
CA VAL A 19 -0.76 -1.56 0.03
C VAL A 19 -0.03 -1.85 -1.27
N ASN A 20 0.18 -0.82 -2.08
CA ASN A 20 0.89 -0.92 -3.35
C ASN A 20 2.31 -0.34 -3.30
N THR A 21 2.63 0.44 -2.28
CA THR A 21 3.91 1.12 -2.15
C THR A 21 4.37 1.08 -0.70
N VAL A 22 5.65 0.79 -0.49
CA VAL A 22 6.30 0.84 0.82
C VAL A 22 7.46 1.82 0.79
N VAL A 23 7.74 2.45 1.93
CA VAL A 23 8.91 3.31 2.12
C VAL A 23 9.88 2.58 3.04
N ILE A 24 11.10 2.39 2.58
CA ILE A 24 12.20 1.89 3.39
C ILE A 24 12.93 3.12 3.94
N ALA A 25 12.84 3.37 5.25
CA ALA A 25 13.23 4.64 5.83
C ALA A 25 14.57 4.64 6.58
N ASP A 26 15.01 3.50 7.10
CA ASP A 26 16.13 3.46 8.06
C ASP A 26 17.44 2.87 7.50
N ALA A 27 17.38 2.22 6.36
CA ALA A 27 18.54 1.68 5.63
C ALA A 27 18.10 1.36 4.20
N PRO A 28 19.03 1.26 3.24
CA PRO A 28 18.69 0.77 1.91
C PRO A 28 18.06 -0.62 1.95
N GLY A 29 17.15 -0.83 1.03
CA GLY A 29 16.48 -2.11 0.89
C GLY A 29 17.46 -3.28 0.81
N HIS A 30 17.08 -4.38 1.43
CA HIS A 30 17.83 -5.62 1.22
C HIS A 30 17.60 -6.09 -0.22
N ALA A 31 18.66 -6.42 -0.96
CA ALA A 31 18.57 -6.81 -2.38
C ALA A 31 17.48 -7.88 -2.62
N ARG A 32 17.40 -8.89 -1.73
CA ARG A 32 16.38 -9.94 -1.86
C ARG A 32 14.94 -9.41 -1.65
N PHE A 33 14.74 -8.37 -0.83
CA PHE A 33 13.44 -7.72 -0.69
C PHE A 33 13.05 -7.01 -1.98
N LEU A 34 14.00 -6.33 -2.63
CA LEU A 34 13.76 -5.66 -3.90
C LEU A 34 13.47 -6.66 -5.03
N ASP A 35 14.19 -7.80 -5.09
CA ASP A 35 13.87 -8.91 -6.01
C ASP A 35 12.41 -9.37 -5.84
N LEU A 36 11.99 -9.59 -4.59
CA LEU A 36 10.62 -10.00 -4.28
C LEU A 36 9.61 -8.89 -4.61
N ALA A 37 9.94 -7.63 -4.35
CA ALA A 37 9.08 -6.50 -4.71
C ALA A 37 8.88 -6.41 -6.23
N ASP A 38 9.94 -6.66 -7.01
CA ASP A 38 9.87 -6.76 -8.47
C ASP A 38 8.94 -7.91 -8.92
N GLU A 39 9.11 -9.09 -8.32
CA GLU A 39 8.34 -10.29 -8.65
C GLU A 39 6.85 -10.16 -8.32
N TYR A 40 6.54 -9.58 -7.14
CA TYR A 40 5.16 -9.46 -6.64
C TYR A 40 4.47 -8.15 -7.00
N GLY A 41 5.17 -7.23 -7.67
CA GLY A 41 4.63 -5.95 -8.09
C GLY A 41 4.29 -5.00 -6.93
N LEU A 42 5.20 -4.87 -5.95
CA LEU A 42 5.13 -3.91 -4.88
C LEU A 42 6.09 -2.76 -5.17
N TYR A 43 5.59 -1.53 -5.22
CA TYR A 43 6.45 -0.37 -5.40
C TYR A 43 7.23 -0.06 -4.14
N VAL A 44 8.45 0.46 -4.32
CA VAL A 44 9.37 0.77 -3.23
C VAL A 44 9.88 2.21 -3.40
N ILE A 45 9.80 2.99 -2.33
CA ILE A 45 10.58 4.20 -2.15
C ILE A 45 11.78 3.79 -1.30
N ASP A 46 12.95 3.68 -1.91
CA ASP A 46 14.13 3.11 -1.27
C ASP A 46 15.00 4.16 -0.61
N CYS A 47 15.53 3.85 0.56
CA CYS A 47 16.37 4.76 1.32
C CYS A 47 17.80 4.79 0.79
N ALA A 48 18.26 5.96 0.37
CA ALA A 48 19.64 6.16 -0.03
C ALA A 48 20.49 6.88 1.02
N SER A 49 19.88 7.44 2.08
CA SER A 49 20.56 8.40 2.97
C SER A 49 21.11 7.86 4.29
N ASN A 50 20.71 6.68 4.77
CA ASN A 50 21.03 6.21 6.13
C ASN A 50 22.10 5.11 6.21
N LEU A 51 22.97 5.02 5.22
CA LEU A 51 24.07 4.01 5.20
C LEU A 51 25.33 4.36 6.01
N TYR A 52 25.28 5.39 6.83
CA TYR A 52 26.50 5.88 7.47
C TYR A 52 26.99 4.96 8.58
N GLY A 53 27.87 4.03 8.18
CA GLY A 53 28.80 3.44 9.15
C GLY A 53 29.92 4.44 9.49
N PRO A 54 30.57 4.30 10.67
CA PRO A 54 31.71 5.13 11.01
C PRO A 54 32.78 5.04 9.91
N GLY A 55 33.12 6.18 9.29
CA GLY A 55 34.20 6.29 8.30
C GLY A 55 33.81 6.17 6.83
N VAL A 56 32.51 6.06 6.51
CA VAL A 56 32.05 6.12 5.12
C VAL A 56 31.63 7.56 4.79
N ALA A 57 32.14 8.11 3.70
CA ALA A 57 31.68 9.41 3.23
C ALA A 57 30.23 9.32 2.77
N ARG A 58 29.44 10.31 3.12
CA ARG A 58 28.00 10.39 2.85
C ARG A 58 27.68 10.18 1.36
N ASP A 59 28.38 10.88 0.49
CA ASP A 59 28.17 10.83 -0.94
C ASP A 59 28.49 9.45 -1.54
N GLU A 60 29.54 8.78 -1.04
CA GLU A 60 29.90 7.43 -1.47
C GLU A 60 28.83 6.40 -1.10
N ALA A 61 28.19 6.58 0.06
CA ALA A 61 27.13 5.69 0.52
C ALA A 61 25.85 5.85 -0.32
N ILE A 62 25.46 7.10 -0.62
CA ILE A 62 24.33 7.40 -1.53
C ILE A 62 24.61 6.81 -2.91
N GLU A 63 25.80 7.06 -3.46
CA GLU A 63 26.18 6.56 -4.78
C GLU A 63 26.12 5.01 -4.82
N ALA A 64 26.63 4.33 -3.80
CA ALA A 64 26.64 2.88 -3.71
C ALA A 64 25.21 2.31 -3.68
N ALA A 65 24.30 2.91 -2.88
CA ALA A 65 22.91 2.50 -2.79
C ALA A 65 22.17 2.68 -4.12
N LEU A 66 22.25 3.86 -4.71
CA LEU A 66 21.62 4.13 -5.99
C LEU A 66 22.12 3.23 -7.11
N ARG A 67 23.42 3.02 -7.20
CA ARG A 67 24.02 2.14 -8.22
C ARG A 67 23.57 0.69 -8.06
N ARG A 68 23.43 0.20 -6.81
CA ARG A 68 22.98 -1.15 -6.52
C ARG A 68 21.51 -1.33 -6.91
N ASP A 69 20.66 -0.41 -6.48
CA ASP A 69 19.21 -0.64 -6.44
C ASP A 69 18.44 -0.03 -7.63
N ARG A 70 19.07 0.86 -8.42
CA ARG A 70 18.45 1.48 -9.60
C ARG A 70 18.03 0.50 -10.70
N ALA A 71 18.54 -0.72 -10.69
CA ALA A 71 18.16 -1.75 -11.66
C ALA A 71 16.81 -2.40 -11.34
N HIS A 72 16.29 -2.20 -10.11
CA HIS A 72 15.00 -2.75 -9.69
C HIS A 72 13.83 -1.90 -10.21
N PRO A 73 12.92 -2.46 -11.04
CA PRO A 73 11.75 -1.73 -11.54
C PRO A 73 10.74 -1.40 -10.45
N SER A 74 10.75 -2.11 -9.32
CA SER A 74 9.93 -1.80 -8.15
C SER A 74 10.33 -0.49 -7.48
N VAL A 75 11.60 -0.09 -7.55
CA VAL A 75 12.08 1.17 -6.98
C VAL A 75 11.59 2.34 -7.83
N ILE A 76 10.66 3.13 -7.30
CA ILE A 76 10.02 4.24 -8.03
C ILE A 76 10.49 5.62 -7.60
N ALA A 77 11.10 5.74 -6.42
CA ALA A 77 11.65 6.97 -5.88
C ALA A 77 12.75 6.67 -4.86
N TRP A 78 13.54 7.69 -4.57
CA TRP A 78 14.63 7.63 -3.58
C TRP A 78 14.25 8.41 -2.33
N ALA A 79 14.22 7.76 -1.17
CA ALA A 79 14.11 8.42 0.11
C ALA A 79 15.48 8.96 0.51
N ILE A 80 15.61 10.28 0.53
CA ILE A 80 16.86 11.01 0.78
C ILE A 80 16.62 12.01 1.90
N GLY A 81 17.71 12.43 2.59
CA GLY A 81 17.64 13.51 3.57
C GLY A 81 17.18 14.84 2.97
N ASP A 82 16.93 15.81 3.85
CA ASP A 82 16.41 17.12 3.46
C ASP A 82 17.50 18.11 2.97
N GLU A 83 18.76 17.67 3.00
CA GLU A 83 19.88 18.50 2.58
C GLU A 83 19.92 18.66 1.05
N GLU A 84 19.97 19.89 0.56
CA GLU A 84 19.95 20.16 -0.87
C GLU A 84 21.09 19.50 -1.66
N ASP A 85 22.25 19.33 -1.03
CA ASP A 85 23.41 18.70 -1.65
C ASP A 85 23.18 17.20 -1.87
N GLU A 86 22.51 16.51 -0.94
CA GLU A 86 22.14 15.10 -1.10
C GLU A 86 21.14 14.90 -2.24
N VAL A 87 20.12 15.74 -2.27
CA VAL A 87 19.10 15.71 -3.33
C VAL A 87 19.75 15.91 -4.70
N ARG A 88 20.67 16.89 -4.81
CA ARG A 88 21.39 17.14 -6.06
C ARG A 88 22.30 15.98 -6.46
N ALA A 89 23.01 15.38 -5.51
CA ALA A 89 23.88 14.25 -5.76
C ALA A 89 23.08 13.02 -6.24
N ALA A 90 21.97 12.73 -5.59
CA ALA A 90 21.08 11.64 -6.00
C ALA A 90 20.48 11.87 -7.39
N HIS A 91 19.97 13.07 -7.66
CA HIS A 91 19.43 13.44 -8.97
C HIS A 91 20.48 13.33 -10.09
N ALA A 92 21.73 13.67 -9.81
CA ALA A 92 22.81 13.52 -10.77
C ALA A 92 23.13 12.06 -11.10
N LEU A 93 22.91 11.16 -10.15
CA LEU A 93 23.15 9.71 -10.31
C LEU A 93 21.98 8.96 -10.93
N ASP A 94 20.77 9.39 -10.64
CA ASP A 94 19.54 8.84 -11.24
C ASP A 94 18.48 9.93 -11.48
N PRO A 95 18.56 10.63 -12.64
CA PRO A 95 17.57 11.65 -12.98
C PRO A 95 16.22 11.07 -13.40
N THR A 96 16.06 9.76 -13.41
CA THR A 96 14.84 9.09 -13.90
C THR A 96 13.81 8.89 -12.80
N ARG A 97 14.23 8.94 -11.53
CA ARG A 97 13.37 8.76 -10.36
C ARG A 97 13.35 10.01 -9.50
N PRO A 98 12.17 10.37 -8.97
CA PRO A 98 12.06 11.49 -8.05
C PRO A 98 12.69 11.18 -6.70
N GLU A 99 13.17 12.22 -6.05
CA GLU A 99 13.61 12.19 -4.67
C GLU A 99 12.43 12.46 -3.74
N TYR A 100 12.31 11.64 -2.72
CA TYR A 100 11.33 11.73 -1.66
C TYR A 100 11.99 12.22 -0.37
N SER A 101 11.48 13.29 0.20
CA SER A 101 11.86 13.77 1.52
C SER A 101 10.68 13.64 2.49
N GLN A 102 10.91 13.07 3.66
CA GLN A 102 9.87 12.91 4.67
C GLN A 102 9.31 14.25 5.16
N ALA A 103 10.12 15.31 5.14
CA ALA A 103 9.67 16.66 5.52
C ALA A 103 8.72 17.28 4.47
N ARG A 104 8.89 16.94 3.21
CA ARG A 104 8.02 17.41 2.11
C ARG A 104 6.72 16.63 1.98
N PHE A 105 6.66 15.41 2.54
CA PHE A 105 5.50 14.52 2.46
C PHE A 105 5.11 13.99 3.84
N PRO A 106 4.63 14.87 4.74
CA PRO A 106 4.30 14.50 6.13
C PRO A 106 3.16 13.48 6.24
N ASP A 107 2.39 13.27 5.18
CA ASP A 107 1.22 12.38 5.17
C ASP A 107 1.55 10.90 4.98
N LEU A 108 2.82 10.55 4.71
CA LEU A 108 3.24 9.15 4.74
C LEU A 108 3.34 8.69 6.20
N ARG A 109 2.31 8.04 6.67
CA ARG A 109 2.22 7.53 8.03
C ARG A 109 3.20 6.38 8.23
N LYS A 110 4.00 6.46 9.28
CA LYS A 110 4.86 5.35 9.71
C LYS A 110 3.97 4.18 10.14
N VAL A 111 4.02 3.11 9.36
CA VAL A 111 3.38 1.85 9.72
C VAL A 111 4.30 1.12 10.69
N ARG A 112 4.15 1.37 11.98
CA ARG A 112 4.68 0.52 13.03
C ARG A 112 3.57 0.28 14.05
N GLY A 113 2.98 -0.90 13.99
CA GLY A 113 2.19 -1.46 15.10
C GLY A 113 0.75 -0.97 15.23
N GLU A 114 0.22 -0.17 14.32
CA GLU A 114 -1.20 0.09 14.21
C GLU A 114 -1.73 -0.55 12.93
N GLU A 115 -2.89 -1.19 13.01
CA GLU A 115 -3.61 -1.68 11.84
C GLU A 115 -3.98 -0.50 10.91
N LEU A 116 -3.07 -0.15 10.02
CA LEU A 116 -3.39 0.76 8.94
C LEU A 116 -4.14 -0.03 7.89
N HIS A 117 -5.45 -0.02 8.00
CA HIS A 117 -6.33 -0.51 6.95
C HIS A 117 -6.28 0.47 5.76
N TYR A 118 -5.27 0.32 4.92
CA TYR A 118 -5.30 0.87 3.57
C TYR A 118 -6.14 -0.06 2.68
N ALA A 119 -7.39 -0.19 3.02
CA ALA A 119 -8.31 -0.83 2.10
C ALA A 119 -8.48 0.09 0.89
N PRO A 120 -8.29 -0.41 -0.34
CA PRO A 120 -8.54 0.37 -1.56
C PRO A 120 -10.00 0.87 -1.63
N VAL A 121 -10.86 0.21 -0.88
CA VAL A 121 -12.25 0.59 -0.70
C VAL A 121 -12.60 0.46 0.78
N THR A 122 -13.20 1.49 1.36
CA THR A 122 -13.78 1.41 2.70
C THR A 122 -15.28 1.36 2.64
N VAL A 123 -15.89 0.58 3.53
CA VAL A 123 -17.33 0.38 3.62
C VAL A 123 -17.82 0.71 5.01
N ALA A 124 -18.94 1.42 5.10
CA ALA A 124 -19.58 1.76 6.36
C ALA A 124 -21.06 1.36 6.30
N PRO A 125 -21.46 0.28 7.00
CA PRO A 125 -22.86 -0.11 7.08
C PRO A 125 -23.70 0.96 7.79
N SER A 126 -24.91 1.17 7.28
CA SER A 126 -25.90 2.04 7.86
C SER A 126 -27.25 1.32 7.98
N TYR A 127 -28.30 2.01 8.42
CA TYR A 127 -29.63 1.41 8.56
C TYR A 127 -30.25 0.99 7.21
N SER A 128 -30.01 1.76 6.15
CA SER A 128 -30.64 1.55 4.82
C SER A 128 -29.69 1.00 3.77
N GLY A 129 -28.42 0.79 4.11
CA GLY A 129 -27.44 0.32 3.13
C GLY A 129 -26.00 0.46 3.59
N VAL A 130 -25.12 0.62 2.64
CA VAL A 130 -23.66 0.70 2.85
C VAL A 130 -23.12 1.93 2.13
N THR A 131 -22.43 2.79 2.84
CA THR A 131 -21.63 3.84 2.23
C THR A 131 -20.30 3.21 1.77
N VAL A 132 -19.99 3.38 0.50
CA VAL A 132 -18.77 2.87 -0.13
C VAL A 132 -17.90 4.05 -0.53
N ARG A 133 -16.68 4.13 -0.04
CA ARG A 133 -15.69 5.10 -0.50
C ARG A 133 -14.57 4.40 -1.24
N ASN A 134 -14.36 4.82 -2.48
CA ASN A 134 -13.27 4.36 -3.33
C ASN A 134 -12.03 5.23 -3.09
N HIS A 135 -10.95 4.64 -2.60
CA HIS A 135 -9.66 5.30 -2.38
C HIS A 135 -8.65 5.04 -3.53
N MET A 136 -9.04 4.25 -4.52
CA MET A 136 -8.19 4.00 -5.69
C MET A 136 -8.05 5.27 -6.53
N THR A 137 -6.91 5.43 -7.20
CA THR A 137 -6.59 6.62 -7.98
C THR A 137 -7.10 6.54 -9.42
N PHE A 138 -7.12 5.32 -9.99
CA PHE A 138 -7.37 5.14 -11.43
C PHE A 138 -8.48 4.12 -11.75
N THR A 139 -8.95 3.37 -10.76
CA THR A 139 -9.89 2.26 -10.97
C THR A 139 -11.19 2.50 -10.23
N SER A 140 -12.32 2.32 -10.90
CA SER A 140 -13.64 2.32 -10.25
C SER A 140 -13.87 0.99 -9.50
N THR A 141 -14.98 0.91 -8.78
CA THR A 141 -15.38 -0.30 -8.06
C THR A 141 -16.23 -1.24 -8.88
N SER A 142 -16.31 -1.06 -10.21
CA SER A 142 -17.16 -1.87 -11.12
C SER A 142 -16.89 -3.38 -11.04
N ASP A 143 -15.64 -3.76 -10.81
CA ASP A 143 -15.20 -5.15 -10.73
C ASP A 143 -15.25 -5.72 -9.30
N LEU A 144 -15.84 -4.98 -8.37
CA LEU A 144 -15.98 -5.40 -6.98
C LEU A 144 -17.42 -5.85 -6.68
N GLU A 145 -17.51 -6.87 -5.87
CA GLU A 145 -18.75 -7.35 -5.30
C GLU A 145 -18.75 -7.09 -3.79
N PHE A 146 -19.84 -6.48 -3.32
CA PHE A 146 -20.08 -6.19 -1.90
C PHE A 146 -20.97 -7.28 -1.33
N LEU A 147 -20.37 -8.09 -0.44
CA LEU A 147 -21.07 -9.15 0.24
C LEU A 147 -21.50 -8.67 1.63
N CYS A 148 -22.79 -8.50 1.78
CA CYS A 148 -23.44 -8.01 2.99
C CYS A 148 -24.03 -9.20 3.76
N ARG A 149 -23.71 -9.30 5.05
CA ARG A 149 -24.14 -10.41 5.91
C ARG A 149 -24.74 -9.89 7.20
N VAL A 150 -25.63 -10.66 7.76
CA VAL A 150 -26.11 -10.46 9.12
C VAL A 150 -25.76 -11.70 9.96
N VAL A 151 -25.13 -11.44 11.10
CA VAL A 151 -24.72 -12.46 12.06
C VAL A 151 -25.51 -12.32 13.34
N GLU A 152 -26.15 -13.38 13.81
CA GLU A 152 -26.86 -13.48 15.08
C GLU A 152 -26.31 -14.67 15.87
N GLU A 153 -25.94 -14.45 17.12
CA GLU A 153 -25.38 -15.48 18.01
C GLU A 153 -24.20 -16.27 17.40
N GLY A 154 -23.38 -15.59 16.54
CA GLY A 154 -22.23 -16.21 15.87
C GLY A 154 -22.58 -17.05 14.63
N HIS A 155 -23.83 -17.03 14.19
CA HIS A 155 -24.28 -17.71 12.99
C HIS A 155 -24.72 -16.71 11.92
N GLU A 156 -24.32 -16.95 10.65
CA GLU A 156 -24.82 -16.18 9.52
C GLU A 156 -26.30 -16.51 9.29
N THR A 157 -27.15 -15.50 9.39
CA THR A 157 -28.62 -15.63 9.25
C THR A 157 -29.13 -15.05 7.94
N TRP A 158 -28.35 -14.20 7.28
CA TRP A 158 -28.73 -13.56 6.05
C TRP A 158 -27.52 -13.11 5.24
N GLU A 159 -27.59 -13.23 3.90
CA GLU A 159 -26.58 -12.82 2.96
C GLU A 159 -27.21 -12.07 1.77
N TYR A 160 -26.57 -11.01 1.31
CA TYR A 160 -26.92 -10.27 0.13
C TYR A 160 -25.65 -9.80 -0.60
N SER A 161 -25.65 -9.94 -1.91
CA SER A 161 -24.50 -9.59 -2.75
C SER A 161 -24.94 -8.60 -3.82
N ALA A 162 -24.16 -7.54 -4.02
CA ALA A 162 -24.42 -6.53 -5.04
C ALA A 162 -23.13 -5.86 -5.49
N SER A 163 -23.14 -5.27 -6.67
CA SER A 163 -22.08 -4.41 -7.20
C SER A 163 -22.50 -2.94 -7.17
N LEU A 164 -21.54 -2.06 -6.98
CA LEU A 164 -21.73 -0.61 -7.06
C LEU A 164 -20.53 -0.02 -7.79
N ASP A 165 -20.76 0.74 -8.84
CA ASP A 165 -19.70 1.44 -9.56
C ASP A 165 -19.48 2.83 -8.94
N VAL A 166 -18.38 2.97 -8.22
CA VAL A 166 -17.94 4.22 -7.60
C VAL A 166 -16.64 4.66 -8.27
N ALA A 167 -16.65 5.85 -8.85
CA ALA A 167 -15.47 6.40 -9.51
C ALA A 167 -14.27 6.59 -8.55
N PRO A 168 -13.04 6.66 -9.06
CA PRO A 168 -11.85 6.91 -8.26
C PRO A 168 -11.99 8.16 -7.38
N GLY A 169 -11.67 8.03 -6.08
CA GLY A 169 -11.75 9.11 -5.11
C GLY A 169 -13.16 9.52 -4.67
N GLU A 170 -14.20 8.92 -5.22
CA GLU A 170 -15.60 9.26 -4.94
C GLU A 170 -16.20 8.39 -3.83
N THR A 171 -17.38 8.78 -3.40
CA THR A 171 -18.20 8.05 -2.43
C THR A 171 -19.55 7.72 -3.05
N GLY A 172 -19.95 6.46 -2.96
CA GLY A 172 -21.27 5.98 -3.40
C GLY A 172 -22.07 5.39 -2.25
N PHE A 173 -23.33 5.12 -2.50
CA PHE A 173 -24.22 4.48 -1.55
C PHE A 173 -24.91 3.27 -2.18
N LEU A 174 -24.75 2.11 -1.56
CA LEU A 174 -25.38 0.86 -1.94
C LEU A 174 -26.60 0.64 -1.05
N GLU A 175 -27.79 0.67 -1.61
CA GLU A 175 -29.00 0.28 -0.88
C GLU A 175 -28.97 -1.23 -0.58
N VAL A 176 -29.16 -1.59 0.69
CA VAL A 176 -29.16 -2.98 1.12
C VAL A 176 -30.39 -3.24 1.96
N PRO A 177 -31.21 -4.25 1.62
CA PRO A 177 -32.43 -4.58 2.33
C PRO A 177 -32.15 -5.37 3.62
N TRP A 178 -31.49 -4.72 4.58
CA TRP A 178 -31.08 -5.33 5.82
C TRP A 178 -32.25 -5.92 6.61
N PRO A 179 -32.10 -7.09 7.22
CA PRO A 179 -32.98 -7.53 8.31
C PRO A 179 -33.02 -6.51 9.46
N SER A 180 -34.08 -6.56 10.24
CA SER A 180 -34.29 -5.63 11.35
C SER A 180 -33.39 -5.87 12.56
N SER A 181 -32.80 -7.07 12.69
CA SER A 181 -31.95 -7.51 13.80
C SER A 181 -30.61 -8.03 13.32
N GLY A 182 -29.68 -8.24 14.24
CA GLY A 182 -28.36 -8.84 14.02
C GLY A 182 -27.24 -7.85 13.74
N VAL A 183 -26.01 -8.36 13.79
CA VAL A 183 -24.79 -7.59 13.50
C VAL A 183 -24.54 -7.59 11.99
N ARG A 184 -24.40 -6.38 11.42
CA ARG A 184 -24.18 -6.19 9.98
C ARG A 184 -22.68 -6.24 9.68
N GLU A 185 -22.31 -7.12 8.76
CA GLU A 185 -20.95 -7.25 8.27
C GLU A 185 -20.92 -7.02 6.76
N VAL A 186 -19.87 -6.36 6.27
CA VAL A 186 -19.66 -6.15 4.83
C VAL A 186 -18.24 -6.55 4.48
N SER A 187 -18.11 -7.43 3.51
CA SER A 187 -16.85 -7.78 2.88
C SER A 187 -16.83 -7.40 1.41
N VAL A 188 -15.67 -7.04 0.92
CA VAL A 188 -15.45 -6.65 -0.48
C VAL A 188 -14.59 -7.71 -1.13
N ARG A 189 -15.00 -8.22 -2.28
CA ARG A 189 -14.25 -9.18 -3.07
C ARG A 189 -14.22 -8.80 -4.54
N LEU A 190 -13.24 -9.30 -5.28
CA LEU A 190 -13.24 -9.19 -6.74
C LEU A 190 -14.37 -10.05 -7.31
N SER A 191 -15.18 -9.50 -8.19
CA SER A 191 -16.14 -10.26 -8.95
C SER A 191 -15.38 -10.99 -10.06
N TYR A 192 -15.25 -12.29 -9.93
CA TYR A 192 -14.77 -13.09 -11.06
C TYR A 192 -15.96 -13.41 -11.95
N SER A 193 -16.00 -12.80 -13.13
CA SER A 193 -16.85 -13.32 -14.20
C SER A 193 -16.31 -14.69 -14.62
N THR A 194 -16.95 -15.75 -14.17
CA THR A 194 -16.76 -17.08 -14.77
C THR A 194 -17.41 -17.01 -16.15
N GLY A 195 -16.57 -16.75 -17.18
CA GLY A 195 -16.97 -16.87 -18.58
C GLY A 195 -17.19 -18.31 -19.00
#